data_4301cda2167664303a9fe2fd37ca2c40
#
_entry.id   4301cda2167664303a9fe2fd37ca2c40
#
_cell.length_a   1.000
_cell.length_b   1.000
_cell.length_c   1.000
_cell.angle_alpha   90.00
_cell.angle_beta   90.00
_cell.angle_gamma   90.00
#
_symmetry.space_group_name_H-M   'P 1'
#
loop_
_entity.id
_entity.type
_entity.pdbx_description
1 polymer ?
#
loop_
_entity_poly.entity_id
_entity_poly.type
_entity_poly.pdbx_seq_one_letter_code
_entity_poly.pdbx_strand_id
1 'polypeptide(L)'
;SAGGMLGIPVDFYVGVDLQGFVDLVDAIGGVDFEVPIDMNYDDPYQNLSIHFSKGMQHLDGKDALKVVRFRHNNNGSGYGTEDIGRIGTQQAFLKTVAQKMLQPGNLVKVGDYVKIFQQYVDTNLKLSDMAWFGEQLIGMGTGNVSFYTLPGAWSDSRNRYILDADATLDMVNRCLNPYATDRTAEDLDLVVPCRTGCAPILSI
;
A
#
# COMPACT_ATOMS: atom_id res chain seq x y z
N SER A 1 1.76 -17.62 0.33
CA SER A 1 2.63 -16.48 0.00
C SER A 1 1.95 -15.56 -1.02
N ALA A 2 2.36 -14.29 -1.12
CA ALA A 2 1.79 -13.36 -2.10
C ALA A 2 1.97 -13.88 -3.54
N GLY A 3 3.15 -14.42 -3.86
CA GLY A 3 3.40 -15.00 -5.18
C GLY A 3 2.49 -16.18 -5.52
N GLY A 4 2.20 -17.07 -4.55
CA GLY A 4 1.23 -18.15 -4.74
C GLY A 4 -0.18 -17.66 -5.01
N MET A 5 -0.65 -16.65 -4.26
CA MET A 5 -1.97 -16.06 -4.48
C MET A 5 -2.12 -15.40 -5.85
N LEU A 6 -1.04 -14.85 -6.39
CA LEU A 6 -1.03 -14.15 -7.68
C LEU A 6 -0.65 -15.04 -8.88
N GLY A 7 -0.12 -16.24 -8.62
CA GLY A 7 0.39 -17.14 -9.66
C GLY A 7 1.60 -16.57 -10.43
N ILE A 8 2.28 -15.56 -9.87
CA ILE A 8 3.44 -14.90 -10.44
C ILE A 8 4.54 -14.75 -9.39
N PRO A 9 5.83 -14.64 -9.79
CA PRO A 9 6.90 -14.37 -8.84
C PRO A 9 6.73 -12.98 -8.20
N VAL A 10 7.02 -12.91 -6.91
CA VAL A 10 7.21 -11.66 -6.18
C VAL A 10 8.65 -11.66 -5.71
N ASP A 11 9.46 -10.81 -6.32
CA ASP A 11 10.92 -10.82 -6.12
C ASP A 11 11.31 -10.13 -4.82
N PHE A 12 10.64 -9.03 -4.49
CA PHE A 12 11.00 -8.19 -3.36
C PHE A 12 9.79 -7.85 -2.49
N TYR A 13 10.06 -7.67 -1.21
CA TYR A 13 9.11 -7.09 -0.25
C TYR A 13 9.77 -5.96 0.52
N VAL A 14 8.96 -5.02 0.98
CA VAL A 14 9.38 -3.90 1.83
C VAL A 14 8.36 -3.77 2.96
N GLY A 15 8.79 -4.05 4.18
CA GLY A 15 8.03 -3.79 5.39
C GLY A 15 8.63 -2.59 6.12
N VAL A 16 7.82 -1.57 6.38
CA VAL A 16 8.25 -0.37 7.10
C VAL A 16 7.47 -0.30 8.41
N ASP A 17 8.15 -0.13 9.53
CA ASP A 17 7.47 0.12 10.78
C ASP A 17 6.92 1.56 10.87
N LEU A 18 6.07 1.81 11.86
CA LEU A 18 5.40 3.11 12.00
C LEU A 18 6.39 4.25 12.30
N GLN A 19 7.48 3.97 13.02
CA GLN A 19 8.49 4.98 13.32
C GLN A 19 9.34 5.29 12.10
N GLY A 20 9.71 4.27 11.32
CA GLY A 20 10.43 4.45 10.06
C GLY A 20 9.64 5.26 9.04
N PHE A 21 8.31 5.08 9.00
CA PHE A 21 7.44 5.92 8.19
C PHE A 21 7.49 7.39 8.62
N VAL A 22 7.38 7.66 9.92
CA VAL A 22 7.46 9.02 10.49
C VAL A 22 8.81 9.65 10.15
N ASP A 23 9.90 8.95 10.46
CA ASP A 23 11.26 9.46 10.27
C ASP A 23 11.57 9.71 8.78
N LEU A 24 11.04 8.88 7.87
CA LEU A 24 11.19 9.09 6.43
C LEU A 24 10.50 10.38 5.96
N VAL A 25 9.25 10.59 6.39
CA VAL A 25 8.50 11.79 6.03
C VAL A 25 9.16 13.04 6.60
N ASP A 26 9.65 12.99 7.84
CA ASP A 26 10.37 14.10 8.46
C ASP A 26 11.72 14.39 7.76
N ALA A 27 12.46 13.35 7.35
CA ALA A 27 13.73 13.49 6.64
C ALA A 27 13.58 14.19 5.28
N ILE A 28 12.46 13.99 4.58
CA ILE A 28 12.16 14.71 3.32
C ILE A 28 11.59 16.12 3.56
N GLY A 29 11.40 16.52 4.81
CA GLY A 29 10.89 17.83 5.19
C GLY A 29 9.36 17.92 5.13
N GLY A 30 8.67 16.84 5.44
CA GLY A 30 7.22 16.72 5.33
C GLY A 30 6.74 16.63 3.88
N VAL A 31 5.44 16.50 3.70
CA VAL A 31 4.79 16.45 2.38
C VAL A 31 3.58 17.36 2.32
N ASP A 32 3.38 17.98 1.18
CA ASP A 32 2.14 18.68 0.85
C ASP A 32 1.19 17.65 0.23
N PHE A 33 0.12 17.32 0.96
CA PHE A 33 -0.81 16.26 0.60
C PHE A 33 -2.24 16.76 0.60
N GLU A 34 -3.01 16.37 -0.42
CA GLU A 34 -4.43 16.67 -0.49
C GLU A 34 -5.21 15.65 0.35
N VAL A 35 -5.61 16.06 1.55
CA VAL A 35 -6.47 15.27 2.43
C VAL A 35 -7.84 15.11 1.76
N PRO A 36 -8.29 13.87 1.49
CA PRO A 36 -9.44 13.66 0.60
C PRO A 36 -10.79 13.99 1.23
N ILE A 37 -10.89 13.92 2.54
CA ILE A 37 -12.13 14.17 3.33
C ILE A 37 -11.80 14.81 4.66
N ASP A 38 -12.80 15.39 5.33
CA ASP A 38 -12.65 15.83 6.72
C ASP A 38 -12.49 14.62 7.64
N MET A 39 -11.47 14.66 8.48
CA MET A 39 -11.10 13.59 9.41
C MET A 39 -11.25 14.10 10.83
N ASN A 40 -12.15 13.48 11.62
CA ASN A 40 -12.39 13.78 13.02
C ASN A 40 -12.56 12.47 13.80
N TYR A 41 -11.47 11.97 14.35
CA TYR A 41 -11.44 10.72 15.07
C TYR A 41 -10.60 10.83 16.34
N ASP A 42 -11.19 10.45 17.46
CA ASP A 42 -10.52 10.35 18.76
C ASP A 42 -10.66 8.95 19.33
N ASP A 43 -9.54 8.36 19.71
CA ASP A 43 -9.45 7.12 20.45
C ASP A 43 -8.56 7.30 21.69
N PRO A 44 -9.16 7.55 22.86
CA PRO A 44 -8.41 7.74 24.09
C PRO A 44 -7.61 6.50 24.53
N TYR A 45 -8.06 5.29 24.16
CA TYR A 45 -7.37 4.06 24.52
C TYR A 45 -6.05 3.87 23.79
N GLN A 46 -5.95 4.39 22.54
CA GLN A 46 -4.74 4.38 21.75
C GLN A 46 -3.98 5.70 21.80
N ASN A 47 -4.45 6.68 22.58
CA ASN A 47 -3.92 8.05 22.57
C ASN A 47 -3.81 8.60 21.13
N LEU A 48 -4.84 8.35 20.33
CA LEU A 48 -4.89 8.74 18.92
C LEU A 48 -5.95 9.82 18.72
N SER A 49 -5.51 10.97 18.19
CA SER A 49 -6.37 12.10 17.84
C SER A 49 -6.05 12.54 16.42
N ILE A 50 -7.04 12.51 15.55
CA ILE A 50 -6.94 12.80 14.11
C ILE A 50 -7.93 13.90 13.77
N HIS A 51 -7.43 15.11 13.48
CA HIS A 51 -8.25 16.25 13.10
C HIS A 51 -7.63 16.94 11.90
N PHE A 52 -8.17 16.69 10.71
CA PHE A 52 -7.74 17.33 9.47
C PHE A 52 -8.96 17.76 8.67
N SER A 53 -8.90 18.94 8.09
CA SER A 53 -9.88 19.37 7.09
C SER A 53 -9.49 18.83 5.72
N LYS A 54 -10.49 18.55 4.90
CA LYS A 54 -10.29 18.23 3.48
C LYS A 54 -9.50 19.35 2.78
N GLY A 55 -8.59 18.99 1.90
CA GLY A 55 -7.80 19.89 1.06
C GLY A 55 -6.31 19.77 1.26
N MET A 56 -5.55 20.65 0.62
CA MET A 56 -4.10 20.64 0.65
C MET A 56 -3.57 21.02 2.03
N GLN A 57 -2.74 20.17 2.62
CA GLN A 57 -2.11 20.41 3.92
C GLN A 57 -0.66 19.95 3.90
N HIS A 58 0.18 20.67 4.63
CA HIS A 58 1.55 20.24 4.90
C HIS A 58 1.55 19.30 6.09
N LEU A 59 2.02 18.07 5.89
CA LEU A 59 2.03 17.01 6.90
C LEU A 59 3.48 16.67 7.27
N ASP A 60 3.80 16.75 8.55
CA ASP A 60 4.99 16.11 9.10
C ASP A 60 4.80 14.59 9.21
N GLY A 61 5.82 13.85 9.69
CA GLY A 61 5.72 12.40 9.78
C GLY A 61 4.61 11.90 10.68
N LYS A 62 4.34 12.59 11.80
CA LYS A 62 3.29 12.20 12.74
C LYS A 62 1.91 12.46 12.17
N ASP A 63 1.70 13.59 11.54
CA ASP A 63 0.43 13.95 10.94
C ASP A 63 0.16 13.12 9.69
N ALA A 64 1.18 12.83 8.90
CA ALA A 64 1.12 11.88 7.80
C ALA A 64 0.67 10.49 8.28
N LEU A 65 1.25 9.99 9.38
CA LEU A 65 0.87 8.70 9.96
C LEU A 65 -0.61 8.68 10.41
N LYS A 66 -1.11 9.77 10.99
CA LYS A 66 -2.53 9.90 11.34
C LYS A 66 -3.43 9.82 10.11
N VAL A 67 -3.11 10.57 9.05
CA VAL A 67 -3.88 10.59 7.80
C VAL A 67 -3.94 9.20 7.14
N VAL A 68 -2.80 8.49 7.03
CA VAL A 68 -2.78 7.15 6.39
C VAL A 68 -3.39 6.04 7.25
N ARG A 69 -3.54 6.25 8.56
CA ARG A 69 -4.22 5.35 9.49
C ARG A 69 -5.71 5.60 9.60
N PHE A 70 -6.20 6.76 9.17
CA PHE A 70 -7.60 7.11 9.29
C PHE A 70 -8.50 6.12 8.53
N ARG A 71 -9.60 5.73 9.15
CA ARG A 71 -10.64 4.82 8.59
C ARG A 71 -11.99 5.51 8.48
N HIS A 72 -12.47 6.04 9.59
CA HIS A 72 -13.77 6.70 9.72
C HIS A 72 -13.76 7.71 10.87
N ASN A 73 -14.70 8.62 10.85
CA ASN A 73 -14.96 9.56 11.93
C ASN A 73 -15.67 8.89 13.11
N ASN A 74 -15.63 9.48 14.29
CA ASN A 74 -16.35 8.96 15.47
C ASN A 74 -17.87 8.85 15.27
N ASN A 75 -18.45 9.65 14.35
CA ASN A 75 -19.88 9.57 14.00
C ASN A 75 -20.19 8.52 12.92
N GLY A 76 -19.22 7.70 12.53
CA GLY A 76 -19.37 6.66 11.51
C GLY A 76 -19.30 7.16 10.06
N SER A 77 -19.19 8.48 9.81
CA SER A 77 -18.91 8.98 8.46
C SER A 77 -17.45 8.74 8.08
N GLY A 78 -17.15 8.73 6.78
CA GLY A 78 -15.79 8.49 6.31
C GLY A 78 -15.72 8.33 4.81
N TYR A 79 -14.91 7.39 4.34
CA TYR A 79 -14.71 7.14 2.92
C TYR A 79 -15.91 6.48 2.20
N GLY A 80 -16.97 6.14 2.89
CA GLY A 80 -18.12 5.42 2.31
C GLY A 80 -17.87 3.90 2.15
N THR A 81 -16.72 3.54 1.62
CA THR A 81 -16.17 2.18 1.64
C THR A 81 -14.83 2.25 2.38
N GLU A 82 -14.86 2.05 3.68
CA GLU A 82 -13.76 2.40 4.62
C GLU A 82 -12.38 1.88 4.18
N ASP A 83 -12.29 0.62 3.81
CA ASP A 83 -11.00 0.03 3.45
C ASP A 83 -10.50 0.49 2.07
N ILE A 84 -11.38 0.61 1.07
CA ILE A 84 -10.99 1.04 -0.28
C ILE A 84 -10.53 2.50 -0.26
N GLY A 85 -11.25 3.38 0.44
CA GLY A 85 -10.87 4.78 0.58
C GLY A 85 -9.54 4.95 1.30
N ARG A 86 -9.31 4.19 2.39
CA ARG A 86 -8.03 4.19 3.10
C ARG A 86 -6.87 3.71 2.22
N ILE A 87 -7.05 2.62 1.48
CA ILE A 87 -6.04 2.10 0.54
C ILE A 87 -5.72 3.15 -0.52
N GLY A 88 -6.73 3.80 -1.10
CA GLY A 88 -6.53 4.88 -2.07
C GLY A 88 -5.71 6.04 -1.50
N THR A 89 -6.01 6.46 -0.26
CA THR A 89 -5.24 7.50 0.45
C THR A 89 -3.80 7.07 0.68
N GLN A 90 -3.57 5.83 1.11
CA GLN A 90 -2.22 5.29 1.32
C GLN A 90 -1.41 5.25 0.03
N GLN A 91 -1.99 4.81 -1.08
CA GLN A 91 -1.33 4.78 -2.38
C GLN A 91 -1.00 6.18 -2.90
N ALA A 92 -1.95 7.12 -2.78
CA ALA A 92 -1.73 8.52 -3.15
C ALA A 92 -0.62 9.15 -2.30
N PHE A 93 -0.61 8.85 -0.99
CA PHE A 93 0.41 9.33 -0.07
C PHE A 93 1.81 8.79 -0.44
N LEU A 94 1.94 7.48 -0.67
CA LEU A 94 3.20 6.86 -1.10
C LEU A 94 3.74 7.48 -2.40
N LYS A 95 2.86 7.75 -3.35
CA LYS A 95 3.22 8.45 -4.59
C LYS A 95 3.75 9.86 -4.31
N THR A 96 3.11 10.60 -3.42
CA THR A 96 3.54 11.95 -3.02
C THR A 96 4.90 11.91 -2.34
N VAL A 97 5.14 10.96 -1.43
CA VAL A 97 6.44 10.76 -0.78
C VAL A 97 7.53 10.46 -1.82
N ALA A 98 7.28 9.52 -2.74
CA ALA A 98 8.22 9.19 -3.80
C ALA A 98 8.55 10.41 -4.68
N GLN A 99 7.55 11.20 -5.06
CA GLN A 99 7.75 12.44 -5.81
C GLN A 99 8.60 13.46 -5.05
N LYS A 100 8.37 13.61 -3.74
CA LYS A 100 9.12 14.52 -2.88
C LYS A 100 10.56 14.07 -2.71
N MET A 101 10.81 12.76 -2.55
CA MET A 101 12.15 12.19 -2.45
C MET A 101 13.00 12.45 -3.70
N LEU A 102 12.38 12.42 -4.89
CA LEU A 102 13.06 12.63 -6.17
C LEU A 102 13.32 14.11 -6.48
N GLN A 103 12.87 15.06 -5.67
CA GLN A 103 13.22 16.46 -5.84
C GLN A 103 14.72 16.69 -5.61
N PRO A 104 15.39 17.56 -6.39
CA PRO A 104 16.84 17.75 -6.31
C PRO A 104 17.37 18.07 -4.90
N GLY A 105 16.61 18.86 -4.11
CA GLY A 105 16.97 19.19 -2.74
C GLY A 105 16.91 18.00 -1.76
N ASN A 106 16.20 16.94 -2.10
CA ASN A 106 16.08 15.74 -1.28
C ASN A 106 17.00 14.60 -1.76
N LEU A 107 17.41 14.59 -3.02
CA LEU A 107 18.35 13.59 -3.54
C LEU A 107 19.72 13.65 -2.83
N VAL A 108 20.12 14.80 -2.29
CA VAL A 108 21.37 14.92 -1.51
C VAL A 108 21.30 14.25 -0.13
N LYS A 109 20.10 13.90 0.34
CA LYS A 109 19.85 13.27 1.66
C LYS A 109 19.87 11.73 1.62
N VAL A 110 20.32 11.12 0.53
CA VAL A 110 20.32 9.64 0.36
C VAL A 110 20.99 8.93 1.54
N GLY A 111 22.05 9.51 2.14
CA GLY A 111 22.71 8.94 3.32
C GLY A 111 21.78 8.83 4.55
N ASP A 112 20.86 9.74 4.73
CA ASP A 112 19.90 9.69 5.84
C ASP A 112 18.78 8.68 5.54
N TYR A 113 18.34 8.58 4.29
CA TYR A 113 17.38 7.54 3.88
C TYR A 113 17.93 6.14 4.08
N VAL A 114 19.22 5.91 3.76
CA VAL A 114 19.89 4.62 3.98
C VAL A 114 19.89 4.25 5.47
N LYS A 115 20.14 5.19 6.38
CA LYS A 115 20.10 4.95 7.84
C LYS A 115 18.70 4.58 8.31
N ILE A 116 17.68 5.35 7.90
CA ILE A 116 16.27 5.07 8.22
C ILE A 116 15.89 3.68 7.68
N PHE A 117 16.29 3.39 6.44
CA PHE A 117 16.02 2.11 5.81
C PHE A 117 16.64 0.95 6.58
N GLN A 118 17.91 1.04 6.97
CA GLN A 118 18.61 0.00 7.74
C GLN A 118 18.03 -0.21 9.14
N GLN A 119 17.43 0.80 9.73
CA GLN A 119 16.91 0.75 11.10
C GLN A 119 15.46 0.27 11.17
N TYR A 120 14.63 0.63 10.21
CA TYR A 120 13.17 0.51 10.31
C TYR A 120 12.52 -0.28 9.17
N VAL A 121 13.31 -0.77 8.20
CA VAL A 121 12.77 -1.47 7.04
C VAL A 121 13.22 -2.92 7.03
N ASP A 122 12.24 -3.81 7.01
CA ASP A 122 12.44 -5.24 6.76
C ASP A 122 12.25 -5.54 5.28
N THR A 123 13.30 -6.08 4.64
CA THR A 123 13.29 -6.33 3.18
C THR A 123 14.34 -7.34 2.77
N ASN A 124 14.11 -8.01 1.65
CA ASN A 124 15.12 -8.81 0.95
C ASN A 124 15.90 -8.01 -0.11
N LEU A 125 15.61 -6.70 -0.30
CA LEU A 125 16.37 -5.82 -1.19
C LEU A 125 17.79 -5.60 -0.67
N LYS A 126 18.78 -5.72 -1.55
CA LYS A 126 20.16 -5.30 -1.28
C LYS A 126 20.32 -3.80 -1.59
N LEU A 127 21.36 -3.18 -1.04
CA LEU A 127 21.67 -1.77 -1.34
C LEU A 127 21.88 -1.51 -2.83
N SER A 128 22.45 -2.49 -3.57
CA SER A 128 22.60 -2.43 -5.03
C SER A 128 21.26 -2.37 -5.74
N ASP A 129 20.29 -3.15 -5.28
CA ASP A 129 18.96 -3.21 -5.88
C ASP A 129 18.21 -1.88 -5.64
N MET A 130 18.36 -1.33 -4.43
CA MET A 130 17.80 -0.02 -4.09
C MET A 130 18.38 1.10 -4.93
N ALA A 131 19.72 1.10 -5.15
CA ALA A 131 20.37 2.07 -6.00
C ALA A 131 19.85 1.97 -7.44
N TRP A 132 19.75 0.74 -7.97
CA TRP A 132 19.20 0.50 -9.30
C TRP A 132 17.76 0.98 -9.44
N PHE A 133 16.88 0.64 -8.48
CA PHE A 133 15.49 1.13 -8.49
C PHE A 133 15.42 2.66 -8.39
N GLY A 134 16.29 3.27 -7.57
CA GLY A 134 16.40 4.73 -7.48
C GLY A 134 16.77 5.38 -8.82
N GLU A 135 17.76 4.85 -9.53
CA GLU A 135 18.14 5.31 -10.86
C GLU A 135 17.00 5.15 -11.87
N GLN A 136 16.31 4.01 -11.86
CA GLN A 136 15.14 3.79 -12.73
C GLN A 136 14.03 4.81 -12.45
N LEU A 137 13.71 5.06 -11.18
CA LEU A 137 12.68 6.04 -10.79
C LEU A 137 13.04 7.45 -11.24
N ILE A 138 14.32 7.85 -11.14
CA ILE A 138 14.80 9.14 -11.63
C ILE A 138 14.64 9.21 -13.17
N GLY A 139 15.01 8.15 -13.87
CA GLY A 139 14.98 8.10 -15.34
C GLY A 139 13.56 8.05 -15.92
N MET A 140 12.66 7.26 -15.31
CA MET A 140 11.30 7.07 -15.79
C MET A 140 10.32 8.12 -15.25
N GLY A 141 10.60 8.71 -14.11
CA GLY A 141 9.68 9.54 -13.36
C GLY A 141 8.59 8.73 -12.63
N THR A 142 8.04 9.31 -11.57
CA THR A 142 7.01 8.67 -10.73
C THR A 142 5.67 8.44 -11.43
N GLY A 143 5.45 9.05 -12.61
CA GLY A 143 4.26 8.85 -13.43
C GLY A 143 4.11 7.42 -13.96
N ASN A 144 5.22 6.67 -14.05
CA ASN A 144 5.26 5.30 -14.54
C ASN A 144 5.19 4.25 -13.42
N VAL A 145 4.99 4.67 -12.16
CA VAL A 145 4.75 3.76 -11.04
C VAL A 145 3.25 3.54 -10.91
N SER A 146 2.83 2.29 -11.00
CA SER A 146 1.44 1.89 -10.85
C SER A 146 1.23 1.14 -9.54
N PHE A 147 0.14 1.44 -8.86
CA PHE A 147 -0.28 0.77 -7.64
C PHE A 147 -1.56 -0.01 -7.93
N TYR A 148 -1.62 -1.24 -7.46
CA TYR A 148 -2.78 -2.09 -7.63
C TYR A 148 -3.28 -2.57 -6.28
N THR A 149 -4.60 -2.64 -6.14
CA THR A 149 -5.26 -3.25 -4.98
C THR A 149 -5.93 -4.52 -5.45
N LEU A 150 -5.67 -5.63 -4.75
CA LEU A 150 -6.33 -6.89 -5.07
C LEU A 150 -7.84 -6.74 -4.88
N PRO A 151 -8.66 -7.06 -5.90
CA PRO A 151 -10.10 -6.95 -5.81
C PRO A 151 -10.66 -7.97 -4.82
N GLY A 152 -11.66 -7.55 -4.04
CA GLY A 152 -12.30 -8.38 -3.03
C GLY A 152 -13.23 -7.55 -2.15
N ALA A 153 -13.72 -8.17 -1.08
CA ALA A 153 -14.60 -7.53 -0.12
C ALA A 153 -14.32 -8.01 1.31
N TRP A 154 -14.60 -7.15 2.27
CA TRP A 154 -14.57 -7.53 3.69
C TRP A 154 -15.76 -8.45 4.00
N SER A 155 -15.48 -9.53 4.69
CA SER A 155 -16.51 -10.47 5.18
C SER A 155 -16.61 -10.37 6.70
N ASP A 156 -17.68 -9.79 7.20
CA ASP A 156 -17.95 -9.66 8.63
C ASP A 156 -18.06 -11.02 9.31
N SER A 157 -18.70 -11.99 8.64
CA SER A 157 -18.89 -13.35 9.18
C SER A 157 -17.58 -14.10 9.37
N ARG A 158 -16.54 -13.77 8.58
CA ARG A 158 -15.21 -14.40 8.65
C ARG A 158 -14.15 -13.50 9.26
N ASN A 159 -14.50 -12.24 9.53
CA ASN A 159 -13.60 -11.19 10.02
C ASN A 159 -12.30 -11.10 9.21
N ARG A 160 -12.43 -11.14 7.88
CA ARG A 160 -11.29 -11.06 6.94
C ARG A 160 -11.69 -10.53 5.58
N TYR A 161 -10.71 -10.00 4.86
CA TYR A 161 -10.85 -9.61 3.46
C TYR A 161 -10.82 -10.86 2.58
N ILE A 162 -11.81 -11.03 1.71
CA ILE A 162 -11.93 -12.16 0.78
C ILE A 162 -11.67 -11.63 -0.63
N LEU A 163 -10.66 -12.18 -1.28
CA LEU A 163 -10.33 -11.81 -2.66
C LEU A 163 -11.38 -12.36 -3.63
N ASP A 164 -11.68 -11.56 -4.64
CA ASP A 164 -12.42 -12.00 -5.83
C ASP A 164 -11.42 -12.69 -6.78
N ALA A 165 -11.56 -13.99 -6.95
CA ALA A 165 -10.61 -14.78 -7.72
C ALA A 165 -10.62 -14.43 -9.20
N ASP A 166 -11.82 -14.25 -9.80
CA ASP A 166 -11.98 -13.96 -11.24
C ASP A 166 -11.43 -12.55 -11.55
N ALA A 167 -11.76 -11.55 -10.72
CA ALA A 167 -11.28 -10.19 -10.87
C ALA A 167 -9.76 -10.08 -10.57
N THR A 168 -9.24 -10.88 -9.62
CA THR A 168 -7.80 -10.95 -9.35
C THR A 168 -7.06 -11.54 -10.54
N LEU A 169 -7.55 -12.60 -11.15
CA LEU A 169 -6.96 -13.22 -12.33
C LEU A 169 -6.91 -12.24 -13.52
N ASP A 170 -8.01 -11.55 -13.80
CA ASP A 170 -8.05 -10.51 -14.84
C ASP A 170 -7.02 -9.41 -14.59
N MET A 171 -6.96 -8.89 -13.37
CA MET A 171 -5.98 -7.86 -12.99
C MET A 171 -4.54 -8.37 -13.13
N VAL A 172 -4.25 -9.59 -12.69
CA VAL A 172 -2.91 -10.19 -12.82
C VAL A 172 -2.52 -10.26 -14.29
N ASN A 173 -3.36 -10.81 -15.15
CA ASN A 173 -3.05 -10.97 -16.57
C ASN A 173 -2.86 -9.64 -17.30
N ARG A 174 -3.65 -8.64 -16.98
CA ARG A 174 -3.57 -7.32 -17.64
C ARG A 174 -2.43 -6.44 -17.16
N CYS A 175 -2.06 -6.55 -15.88
CA CYS A 175 -1.24 -5.53 -15.22
C CYS A 175 0.06 -6.06 -14.62
N LEU A 176 0.13 -7.33 -14.25
CA LEU A 176 1.23 -7.87 -13.44
C LEU A 176 1.93 -9.08 -14.07
N ASN A 177 1.30 -9.74 -15.05
CA ASN A 177 1.81 -10.97 -15.62
C ASN A 177 3.11 -10.73 -16.43
N PRO A 178 4.27 -11.29 -16.02
CA PRO A 178 5.53 -11.15 -16.75
C PRO A 178 5.68 -12.19 -17.86
N TYR A 179 4.74 -13.12 -18.02
CA TYR A 179 4.83 -14.23 -18.97
C TYR A 179 4.13 -13.89 -20.29
N ALA A 180 4.54 -14.57 -21.35
CA ALA A 180 3.93 -14.43 -22.65
C ALA A 180 2.54 -15.10 -22.76
N THR A 181 2.21 -15.97 -21.80
CA THR A 181 0.90 -16.66 -21.71
C THR A 181 0.15 -16.17 -20.49
N ASP A 182 -1.18 -16.08 -20.64
CA ASP A 182 -2.04 -15.72 -19.51
C ASP A 182 -1.97 -16.77 -18.39
N ARG A 183 -2.07 -16.30 -17.14
CA ARG A 183 -2.31 -17.14 -15.98
C ARG A 183 -3.74 -17.68 -16.01
N THR A 184 -3.93 -18.84 -15.44
CA THR A 184 -5.25 -19.48 -15.29
C THR A 184 -5.64 -19.52 -13.81
N ALA A 185 -6.88 -19.87 -13.51
CA ALA A 185 -7.33 -20.02 -12.12
C ALA A 185 -6.55 -21.10 -11.35
N GLU A 186 -5.97 -22.08 -12.05
CA GLU A 186 -5.15 -23.15 -11.45
C GLU A 186 -3.76 -22.67 -11.01
N ASP A 187 -3.28 -21.57 -11.61
CA ASP A 187 -2.00 -20.96 -11.25
C ASP A 187 -2.09 -20.12 -9.95
N LEU A 188 -3.29 -19.68 -9.57
CA LEU A 188 -3.55 -18.87 -8.39
C LEU A 188 -3.93 -19.75 -7.20
N ASP A 189 -3.19 -19.63 -6.09
CA ASP A 189 -3.51 -20.27 -4.82
C ASP A 189 -4.60 -19.45 -4.08
N LEU A 190 -5.78 -19.36 -4.72
CA LEU A 190 -6.96 -18.71 -4.20
C LEU A 190 -8.07 -19.73 -4.01
N VAL A 191 -8.77 -19.67 -2.86
CA VAL A 191 -9.96 -20.48 -2.63
C VAL A 191 -11.08 -19.93 -3.50
N VAL A 192 -11.33 -20.56 -4.65
CA VAL A 192 -12.49 -20.25 -5.46
C VAL A 192 -13.72 -20.75 -4.71
N PRO A 193 -14.72 -19.89 -4.39
CA PRO A 193 -15.99 -20.38 -3.85
C PRO A 193 -16.61 -21.33 -4.86
N CYS A 194 -16.90 -22.55 -4.43
CA CYS A 194 -17.52 -23.56 -5.27
C CYS A 194 -18.80 -22.96 -5.89
N ARG A 195 -18.77 -22.75 -7.22
CA ARG A 195 -20.01 -22.43 -7.95
C ARG A 195 -20.93 -23.64 -7.76
N THR A 196 -22.18 -23.39 -7.38
CA THR A 196 -23.23 -24.38 -7.10
C THR A 196 -23.11 -25.60 -8.03
N GLY A 197 -22.69 -26.75 -7.48
CA GLY A 197 -22.60 -28.01 -8.23
C GLY A 197 -21.35 -28.90 -7.94
N CYS A 198 -20.34 -28.40 -7.24
CA CYS A 198 -19.20 -29.24 -6.86
C CYS A 198 -19.45 -29.94 -5.53
N ALA A 199 -19.48 -31.27 -5.54
CA ALA A 199 -19.49 -32.07 -4.31
C ALA A 199 -18.22 -31.77 -3.50
N PRO A 200 -18.29 -31.78 -2.13
CA PRO A 200 -17.11 -31.56 -1.31
C PRO A 200 -16.11 -32.70 -1.57
N ILE A 201 -14.88 -32.35 -1.94
CA ILE A 201 -13.77 -33.29 -1.94
C ILE A 201 -13.47 -33.58 -0.49
N LEU A 202 -13.86 -34.77 -0.02
CA LEU A 202 -13.44 -35.31 1.25
C LEU A 202 -11.93 -35.53 1.18
N SER A 203 -11.17 -34.71 1.91
CA SER A 203 -9.77 -35.01 2.22
C SER A 203 -9.75 -36.19 3.18
N ILE A 204 -9.09 -37.27 2.78
CA ILE A 204 -8.65 -38.39 3.63
C ILE A 204 -7.38 -37.97 4.36
#